data_2cd1d8071cb628914047c09661b563b2
#
_entry.id   2cd1d8071cb628914047c09661b563b2
#
_cell.length_a   1.000
_cell.length_b   1.000
_cell.length_c   1.000
_cell.angle_alpha   90.00
_cell.angle_beta   90.00
_cell.angle_gamma   90.00
#
_symmetry.space_group_name_H-M   'P 1'
#
loop_
_entity.id
_entity.type
_entity.pdbx_description
1 polymer ?
#
loop_
_entity_poly.entity_id
_entity_poly.type
_entity_poly.pdbx_seq_one_letter_code
_entity_poly.pdbx_strand_id
1 'polypeptide(L)'
;MSRIITNIKTGLRDYEKQKSKFCSRNKVKEEFEKIVKTTNAKYIILSYNNEGLMSIKDVQEILSLRGEPKTFILKYKRFKADKTENRNHKSDSTYEYLHFVKCDENRDEIRNKEFPIIEIDSNMLNNQTKLNDFWR
;
A
#
# COMPACT_ATOMS: atom_id res chain seq x y z
N MET A 1 40.17 17.61 -9.06
CA MET A 1 38.88 16.94 -8.83
C MET A 1 38.18 17.64 -7.68
N SER A 2 37.15 18.35 -7.99
CA SER A 2 36.30 18.91 -6.94
C SER A 2 35.42 17.79 -6.35
N ARG A 3 35.71 17.41 -5.14
CA ARG A 3 34.77 16.60 -4.37
C ARG A 3 33.65 17.52 -3.92
N ILE A 4 32.47 17.33 -4.47
CA ILE A 4 31.26 17.94 -3.93
C ILE A 4 30.92 17.21 -2.65
N ILE A 5 31.26 17.84 -1.53
CA ILE A 5 30.77 17.37 -0.21
C ILE A 5 29.34 17.86 -0.10
N THR A 6 28.42 17.02 -0.52
CA THR A 6 27.02 17.22 -0.20
C THR A 6 26.82 16.92 1.29
N ASN A 7 25.92 17.63 1.95
CA ASN A 7 25.50 17.36 3.33
C ASN A 7 24.79 16.01 3.40
N ILE A 8 25.55 14.94 3.23
CA ILE A 8 25.05 13.58 3.32
C ILE A 8 24.95 13.22 4.80
N LYS A 9 23.76 13.01 5.28
CA LYS A 9 23.55 12.36 6.59
C LYS A 9 24.26 11.02 6.58
N THR A 10 24.99 10.72 7.64
CA THR A 10 25.76 9.49 7.80
C THR A 10 24.93 8.26 7.39
N GLY A 11 25.43 7.47 6.44
CA GLY A 11 24.78 6.26 5.95
C GLY A 11 23.79 6.44 4.80
N LEU A 12 23.52 7.65 4.34
CA LEU A 12 22.65 7.92 3.20
C LEU A 12 23.47 8.35 1.98
N ARG A 13 23.29 7.66 0.86
CA ARG A 13 23.79 8.11 -0.44
C ARG A 13 22.94 9.27 -0.96
N ASP A 14 23.54 10.12 -1.78
CA ASP A 14 22.78 11.04 -2.61
C ASP A 14 21.90 10.23 -3.58
N TYR A 15 20.59 10.29 -3.38
CA TYR A 15 19.61 9.49 -4.11
C TYR A 15 18.67 10.32 -4.99
N GLU A 16 18.84 11.64 -5.05
CA GLU A 16 17.89 12.51 -5.75
C GLU A 16 17.72 12.15 -7.23
N LYS A 17 18.83 11.78 -7.89
CA LYS A 17 18.82 11.35 -9.29
C LYS A 17 18.29 9.94 -9.51
N GLN A 18 18.23 9.12 -8.45
CA GLN A 18 17.80 7.73 -8.47
C GLN A 18 16.41 7.52 -7.86
N LYS A 19 15.75 8.61 -7.48
CA LYS A 19 14.44 8.55 -6.82
C LYS A 19 13.39 7.95 -7.75
N SER A 20 12.78 6.88 -7.30
CA SER A 20 11.66 6.24 -8.01
C SER A 20 10.46 7.18 -8.11
N LYS A 21 9.72 7.08 -9.20
CA LYS A 21 8.43 7.77 -9.37
C LYS A 21 7.40 7.35 -8.31
N PHE A 22 7.54 6.18 -7.72
CA PHE A 22 6.74 5.73 -6.58
C PHE A 22 6.98 6.54 -5.30
N CYS A 23 8.08 7.27 -5.21
CA CYS A 23 8.37 8.18 -4.11
C CYS A 23 7.75 9.57 -4.28
N SER A 24 7.11 9.85 -5.40
CA SER A 24 6.46 11.12 -5.70
C SER A 24 4.96 11.03 -5.53
N ARG A 25 4.40 11.86 -4.66
CA ARG A 25 2.95 11.91 -4.44
C ARG A 25 2.16 12.18 -5.73
N ASN A 26 2.72 12.97 -6.63
CA ASN A 26 2.07 13.35 -7.88
C ASN A 26 2.14 12.26 -8.96
N LYS A 27 3.09 11.34 -8.86
CA LYS A 27 3.37 10.34 -9.91
C LYS A 27 3.01 8.91 -9.51
N VAL A 28 2.88 8.65 -8.20
CA VAL A 28 2.65 7.28 -7.70
C VAL A 28 1.38 6.64 -8.26
N LYS A 29 0.31 7.40 -8.38
CA LYS A 29 -0.96 6.90 -8.93
C LYS A 29 -0.83 6.47 -10.39
N GLU A 30 -0.22 7.32 -11.22
CA GLU A 30 0.01 7.00 -12.64
C GLU A 30 0.88 5.77 -12.83
N GLU A 31 1.95 5.66 -12.05
CA GLU A 31 2.87 4.53 -12.14
C GLU A 31 2.20 3.24 -11.65
N PHE A 32 1.41 3.31 -10.58
CA PHE A 32 0.66 2.16 -10.10
C PHE A 32 -0.42 1.73 -11.10
N GLU A 33 -1.13 2.68 -11.70
CA GLU A 33 -2.11 2.41 -12.74
C GLU A 33 -1.48 1.70 -13.95
N LYS A 34 -0.30 2.15 -14.39
CA LYS A 34 0.45 1.48 -15.46
C LYS A 34 0.77 0.03 -15.12
N ILE A 35 1.25 -0.23 -13.90
CA ILE A 35 1.54 -1.59 -13.45
C ILE A 35 0.27 -2.44 -13.46
N VAL A 36 -0.81 -1.95 -12.91
CA VAL A 36 -2.09 -2.67 -12.84
C VAL A 36 -2.60 -3.00 -14.24
N LYS A 37 -2.54 -2.06 -15.18
CA LYS A 37 -2.97 -2.25 -16.57
C LYS A 37 -2.11 -3.25 -17.34
N THR A 38 -0.81 -3.24 -17.12
CA THR A 38 0.15 -4.00 -17.93
C THR A 38 0.54 -5.35 -17.34
N THR A 39 0.27 -5.57 -16.06
CA THR A 39 0.64 -6.83 -15.38
C THR A 39 -0.20 -7.99 -15.92
N ASN A 40 0.47 -9.01 -16.45
CA ASN A 40 -0.16 -10.26 -16.83
C ASN A 40 -0.20 -11.21 -15.63
N ALA A 41 -1.24 -11.07 -14.82
CA ALA A 41 -1.44 -11.85 -13.61
C ALA A 41 -2.92 -12.20 -13.42
N LYS A 42 -3.19 -13.33 -12.81
CA LYS A 42 -4.55 -13.76 -12.43
C LYS A 42 -5.06 -13.01 -11.20
N TYR A 43 -4.15 -12.67 -10.31
CA TYR A 43 -4.43 -11.93 -9.08
C TYR A 43 -3.41 -10.83 -8.88
N ILE A 44 -3.85 -9.70 -8.35
CA ILE A 44 -2.97 -8.64 -7.86
C ILE A 44 -3.24 -8.47 -6.38
N ILE A 45 -2.18 -8.53 -5.60
CA ILE A 45 -2.22 -8.30 -4.15
C ILE A 45 -1.25 -7.17 -3.84
N LEU A 46 -1.72 -6.14 -3.16
CA LEU A 46 -0.91 -5.02 -2.70
C LEU A 46 -1.00 -4.91 -1.19
N SER A 47 0.14 -5.03 -0.52
CA SER A 47 0.28 -4.64 0.89
C SER A 47 0.66 -3.17 0.97
N TYR A 48 -0.09 -2.40 1.73
CA TYR A 48 0.10 -0.97 1.86
C TYR A 48 -0.32 -0.50 3.26
N ASN A 49 0.25 0.58 3.75
CA ASN A 49 -0.09 1.09 5.06
C ASN A 49 -0.74 2.48 5.00
N ASN A 50 -1.27 2.94 6.13
CA ASN A 50 -1.92 4.24 6.23
C ASN A 50 -0.98 5.45 6.12
N GLU A 51 0.32 5.23 6.12
CA GLU A 51 1.36 6.27 5.94
C GLU A 51 1.81 6.41 4.49
N GLY A 52 1.28 5.59 3.60
CA GLY A 52 1.60 5.62 2.18
C GLY A 52 1.08 6.85 1.44
N LEU A 53 1.56 7.06 0.23
CA LEU A 53 1.21 8.21 -0.60
C LEU A 53 -0.16 8.12 -1.25
N MET A 54 -0.70 6.91 -1.37
CA MET A 54 -2.04 6.66 -1.93
C MET A 54 -3.02 6.36 -0.81
N SER A 55 -4.24 6.86 -0.93
CA SER A 55 -5.34 6.48 -0.04
C SER A 55 -5.89 5.09 -0.38
N ILE A 56 -6.66 4.50 0.54
CA ILE A 56 -7.40 3.25 0.26
C ILE A 56 -8.24 3.38 -1.00
N LYS A 57 -8.96 4.49 -1.11
CA LYS A 57 -9.82 4.78 -2.26
C LYS A 57 -9.03 4.84 -3.56
N ASP A 58 -7.89 5.51 -3.59
CA ASP A 58 -7.02 5.57 -4.76
C ASP A 58 -6.60 4.18 -5.25
N VAL A 59 -6.18 3.33 -4.32
CA VAL A 59 -5.77 1.96 -4.64
C VAL A 59 -6.94 1.13 -5.15
N GLN A 60 -8.09 1.22 -4.49
CA GLN A 60 -9.29 0.48 -4.90
C GLN A 60 -9.76 0.90 -6.29
N GLU A 61 -9.78 2.19 -6.58
CA GLU A 61 -10.16 2.72 -7.90
C GLU A 61 -9.24 2.21 -8.99
N ILE A 62 -7.93 2.21 -8.77
CA ILE A 62 -6.96 1.70 -9.75
C ILE A 62 -7.13 0.19 -9.96
N LEU A 63 -7.26 -0.58 -8.88
CA LEU A 63 -7.47 -2.03 -8.97
C LEU A 63 -8.80 -2.40 -9.64
N SER A 64 -9.79 -1.51 -9.58
CA SER A 64 -11.10 -1.72 -10.24
C SER A 64 -11.02 -1.82 -11.78
N LEU A 65 -9.91 -1.40 -12.36
CA LEU A 65 -9.63 -1.61 -13.79
C LEU A 65 -9.51 -3.09 -14.17
N ARG A 66 -9.19 -3.96 -13.21
CA ARG A 66 -8.95 -5.39 -13.44
C ARG A 66 -10.01 -6.30 -12.84
N GLY A 67 -10.88 -5.81 -11.99
CA GLY A 67 -11.93 -6.58 -11.35
C GLY A 67 -12.51 -5.89 -10.12
N GLU A 68 -13.22 -6.63 -9.28
CA GLU A 68 -13.77 -6.11 -8.02
C GLU A 68 -12.71 -6.18 -6.90
N PRO A 69 -12.15 -5.05 -6.47
CA PRO A 69 -11.16 -5.05 -5.41
C PRO A 69 -11.78 -5.32 -4.04
N LYS A 70 -11.05 -6.01 -3.20
CA LYS A 70 -11.34 -6.21 -1.77
C LYS A 70 -10.18 -5.66 -0.96
N THR A 71 -10.49 -4.99 0.13
CA THR A 71 -9.47 -4.43 1.04
C THR A 71 -9.67 -5.01 2.43
N PHE A 72 -8.60 -5.57 2.97
CA PHE A 72 -8.54 -6.06 4.34
C PHE A 72 -7.70 -5.10 5.16
N ILE A 73 -8.18 -4.73 6.34
CA ILE A 73 -7.46 -3.87 7.27
C ILE A 73 -7.03 -4.69 8.48
N LEU A 74 -5.74 -4.65 8.77
CA LEU A 74 -5.16 -5.20 9.98
C LEU A 74 -4.57 -4.06 10.83
N LYS A 75 -5.09 -3.93 12.04
CA LYS A 75 -4.55 -3.01 13.03
C LYS A 75 -3.50 -3.73 13.88
N TYR A 76 -2.31 -3.16 13.97
CA TYR A 76 -1.29 -3.68 14.85
C TYR A 76 -0.56 -2.57 15.60
N LYS A 77 0.02 -2.93 16.72
CA LYS A 77 0.84 -1.99 17.49
C LYS A 77 2.17 -1.76 16.78
N ARG A 78 2.54 -0.51 16.62
CA ARG A 78 3.84 -0.15 16.07
C ARG A 78 4.96 -0.67 16.98
N PHE A 79 5.95 -1.33 16.38
CA PHE A 79 7.17 -1.67 17.11
C PHE A 79 7.92 -0.39 17.50
N LYS A 80 8.16 -0.24 18.81
CA LYS A 80 8.89 0.90 19.36
C LYS A 80 10.32 0.47 19.63
N ALA A 81 11.25 0.85 18.75
CA ALA A 81 12.68 0.60 18.93
C ALA A 81 13.33 1.54 19.96
N ASP A 82 12.73 2.71 20.21
CA ASP A 82 13.25 3.77 21.06
C ASP A 82 12.27 4.14 22.17
N LYS A 83 12.82 4.64 23.30
CA LYS A 83 12.03 5.19 24.41
C LYS A 83 11.12 6.32 23.92
N THR A 84 9.86 6.23 24.29
CA THR A 84 8.77 7.09 23.82
C THR A 84 8.81 8.53 24.35
N GLU A 85 9.69 8.85 25.28
CA GLU A 85 9.69 10.13 26.00
C GLU A 85 9.98 11.35 25.12
N ASN A 86 10.58 11.17 23.94
CA ASN A 86 11.04 12.25 23.07
C ASN A 86 10.36 12.33 21.69
N ARG A 87 9.32 11.54 21.43
CA ARG A 87 8.64 11.55 20.13
C ARG A 87 7.16 11.88 20.26
N ASN A 88 6.73 12.96 19.60
CA ASN A 88 5.32 13.25 19.39
C ASN A 88 4.70 12.21 18.44
N HIS A 89 4.31 11.06 18.97
CA HIS A 89 3.57 10.07 18.20
C HIS A 89 2.09 10.41 18.17
N LYS A 90 1.59 10.68 17.01
CA LYS A 90 0.15 10.90 16.80
C LYS A 90 -0.68 9.63 17.01
N SER A 91 -0.09 8.45 16.96
CA SER A 91 -0.78 7.18 17.12
C SER A 91 0.18 6.05 17.47
N ASP A 92 -0.18 5.24 18.47
CA ASP A 92 0.55 4.05 18.89
C ASP A 92 0.27 2.83 17.99
N SER A 93 -0.64 2.94 17.05
CA SER A 93 -1.04 1.85 16.16
C SER A 93 -0.90 2.25 14.70
N THR A 94 -0.51 1.28 13.90
CA THR A 94 -0.45 1.39 12.44
C THR A 94 -1.48 0.45 11.83
N TYR A 95 -2.09 0.91 10.76
CA TYR A 95 -2.98 0.08 9.96
C TYR A 95 -2.24 -0.41 8.72
N GLU A 96 -2.29 -1.69 8.50
CA GLU A 96 -1.85 -2.30 7.26
C GLU A 96 -3.05 -2.73 6.44
N TYR A 97 -3.01 -2.40 5.15
CA TYR A 97 -4.04 -2.73 4.20
C TYR A 97 -3.54 -3.80 3.25
N LEU A 98 -4.31 -4.84 3.10
CA LEU A 98 -4.10 -5.83 2.05
C LEU A 98 -5.21 -5.65 1.01
N HIS A 99 -4.83 -5.13 -0.14
CA HIS A 99 -5.73 -4.97 -1.27
C HIS A 99 -5.59 -6.17 -2.20
N PHE A 100 -6.70 -6.72 -2.60
CA PHE A 100 -6.78 -7.90 -3.47
C PHE A 100 -7.73 -7.65 -4.62
N VAL A 101 -7.34 -8.06 -5.82
CA VAL A 101 -8.22 -8.12 -6.98
C VAL A 101 -7.95 -9.37 -7.80
N LYS A 102 -9.03 -10.05 -8.21
CA LYS A 102 -8.98 -11.10 -9.23
C LYS A 102 -9.10 -10.43 -10.60
N CYS A 103 -8.11 -10.65 -11.47
CA CYS A 103 -8.04 -10.02 -12.78
C CYS A 103 -8.95 -10.74 -13.79
N ASP A 104 -10.25 -10.47 -13.72
CA ASP A 104 -11.25 -11.02 -14.65
C ASP A 104 -11.60 -10.02 -15.76
N GLU A 105 -11.29 -8.76 -15.58
CA GLU A 105 -11.69 -7.65 -16.45
C GLU A 105 -10.47 -6.84 -16.86
N ASN A 106 -10.57 -6.21 -18.01
CA ASN A 106 -9.63 -5.19 -18.45
C ASN A 106 -10.44 -3.98 -18.90
N ARG A 107 -10.34 -2.90 -18.15
CA ARG A 107 -11.11 -1.68 -18.36
C ARG A 107 -10.20 -0.50 -18.61
N ASP A 108 -10.62 0.39 -19.48
CA ASP A 108 -9.90 1.62 -19.77
C ASP A 108 -10.23 2.73 -18.77
N GLU A 109 -11.37 2.64 -18.08
CA GLU A 109 -11.86 3.65 -17.16
C GLU A 109 -12.02 3.11 -15.74
N ILE A 110 -11.73 3.97 -14.78
CA ILE A 110 -11.89 3.70 -13.34
C ILE A 110 -13.38 3.70 -12.97
N ARG A 111 -13.80 2.71 -12.22
CA ARG A 111 -15.14 2.69 -11.62
C ARG A 111 -15.24 3.64 -10.45
N ASN A 112 -16.17 4.57 -10.52
CA ASN A 112 -16.59 5.38 -9.38
C ASN A 112 -17.58 4.62 -8.50
N LYS A 113 -17.10 3.58 -7.83
CA LYS A 113 -17.90 2.74 -6.94
C LYS A 113 -17.19 2.58 -5.60
N GLU A 114 -17.95 2.48 -4.54
CA GLU A 114 -17.41 2.08 -3.25
C GLU A 114 -17.20 0.56 -3.22
N PHE A 115 -16.05 0.15 -2.71
CA PHE A 115 -15.66 -1.26 -2.60
C PHE A 115 -15.57 -1.67 -1.14
N PRO A 116 -15.81 -2.96 -0.83
CA PRO A 116 -15.84 -3.42 0.55
C PRO A 116 -14.48 -3.28 1.23
N ILE A 117 -14.52 -2.86 2.49
CA ILE A 117 -13.39 -2.83 3.40
C ILE A 117 -13.70 -3.79 4.54
N ILE A 118 -12.85 -4.79 4.74
CA ILE A 118 -13.05 -5.85 5.72
C ILE A 118 -12.00 -5.71 6.80
N GLU A 119 -12.44 -5.46 8.03
CA GLU A 119 -11.55 -5.42 9.18
C GLU A 119 -11.24 -6.85 9.65
N ILE A 120 -9.93 -7.15 9.78
CA ILE A 120 -9.45 -8.42 10.28
C ILE A 120 -9.05 -8.24 11.75
N ASP A 121 -9.70 -8.99 12.63
CA ASP A 121 -9.30 -9.12 14.02
C ASP A 121 -8.20 -10.20 14.15
N SER A 122 -7.31 -10.00 15.11
CA SER A 122 -6.27 -10.98 15.46
C SER A 122 -6.85 -12.38 15.80
N ASN A 123 -8.07 -12.43 16.31
CA ASN A 123 -8.79 -13.69 16.54
C ASN A 123 -9.19 -14.40 15.25
N MET A 124 -9.41 -13.68 14.16
CA MET A 124 -9.71 -14.25 12.85
C MET A 124 -8.49 -14.91 12.21
N LEU A 125 -7.29 -14.41 12.48
CA LEU A 125 -6.04 -14.98 11.96
C LEU A 125 -5.76 -16.38 12.53
N ASN A 126 -6.27 -16.67 13.74
CA ASN A 126 -6.14 -17.97 14.37
C ASN A 126 -7.18 -19.00 13.86
N ASN A 127 -8.13 -18.58 13.03
CA ASN A 127 -9.21 -19.41 12.54
C ASN A 127 -9.17 -19.49 11.00
N GLN A 128 -8.28 -20.33 10.47
CA GLN A 128 -8.03 -20.47 9.03
C GLN A 128 -9.30 -20.78 8.22
N THR A 129 -10.30 -21.44 8.84
CA THR A 129 -11.54 -21.79 8.16
C THR A 129 -12.35 -20.57 7.74
N LYS A 130 -12.34 -19.51 8.56
CA LYS A 130 -13.05 -18.25 8.24
C LYS A 130 -12.37 -17.44 7.15
N LEU A 131 -11.04 -17.48 7.06
CA LEU A 131 -10.30 -16.82 5.99
C LEU A 131 -10.56 -17.47 4.64
N ASN A 132 -10.68 -18.79 4.59
CA ASN A 132 -10.95 -19.50 3.35
C ASN A 132 -12.30 -19.12 2.73
N ASP A 133 -13.30 -18.74 3.53
CA ASP A 133 -14.61 -18.30 3.04
C ASP A 133 -14.55 -16.97 2.30
N PHE A 134 -13.56 -16.11 2.58
CA PHE A 134 -13.35 -14.84 1.86
C PHE A 134 -12.70 -15.01 0.48
N TRP A 135 -12.01 -16.13 0.25
CA TRP A 135 -11.28 -16.40 -0.99
C TRP A 135 -12.08 -17.18 -2.04
N ARG A 136 -13.26 -17.61 -1.70
CA ARG A 136 -14.17 -18.32 -2.59
C ARG A 136 -14.95 -17.41 -3.53
#